data_d9e3c62691b35d46037ad9365ddb1491
#
_entry.id   d9e3c62691b35d46037ad9365ddb1491
#
_cell.length_a   1.000
_cell.length_b   1.000
_cell.length_c   1.000
_cell.angle_alpha   90.00
_cell.angle_beta   90.00
_cell.angle_gamma   90.00
#
_symmetry.space_group_name_H-M   'P 1'
#
loop_
_entity.id
_entity.type
_entity.pdbx_description
1 polymer ?
#
loop_
_entity_poly.entity_id
_entity_poly.type
_entity_poly.pdbx_seq_one_letter_code
_entity_poly.pdbx_strand_id
1 'polypeptide(L)'
;MKAILGKTCLAVLASAAIGVSASAQAADDCPLPGNLRVVIGSTSTGGDTYQVSSMVVDQLAEQLDINAKVDAVGVMPGFQALERSRHGNTIMIFHDGSYLGHLYGVNGYPDIFSKFVVGPTIAINPGNAYLVPKSSPYQSMSDIIEAAGDGKQVKVAIQPGGVSEIGFTALKNAVRMQYPGKESNIVAVNTGSQADKNQLLFDGAVDVINGSVQANEQYTQLPADDQKAMRFVWITAREKTIAQTNEEGMGDTTREQLLQYVTPNASVPMGEDQDFTFDKEFFLLYNKDMDPAAIDCIDSALADVYEGDELQEQLKRSFFVPDYKPTQEAASYLEEKNDDYKTIISDLKG
;
A
#
# COMPACT_ATOMS: atom_id res chain seq x y z
N MET A 1 84.89 -16.63 36.41
CA MET A 1 84.79 -15.37 37.18
C MET A 1 83.48 -14.74 36.96
N LYS A 2 82.76 -14.69 38.07
CA LYS A 2 81.57 -13.85 38.42
C LYS A 2 80.52 -13.45 37.40
N ALA A 3 79.34 -13.99 37.68
CA ALA A 3 78.01 -13.62 37.21
C ALA A 3 77.61 -12.21 37.66
N ILE A 4 76.70 -11.56 36.89
CA ILE A 4 75.71 -10.63 37.42
C ILE A 4 74.40 -10.85 36.69
N LEU A 5 73.39 -11.23 37.49
CA LEU A 5 71.97 -11.33 37.15
C LEU A 5 71.33 -9.93 36.96
N GLY A 6 70.66 -9.71 35.86
CA GLY A 6 69.74 -8.59 35.72
C GLY A 6 68.31 -9.11 35.56
N LYS A 7 67.47 -8.88 36.58
CA LYS A 7 66.06 -9.17 36.56
C LYS A 7 65.29 -8.04 35.81
N THR A 8 64.70 -8.35 34.69
CA THR A 8 63.75 -7.45 34.04
C THR A 8 62.31 -7.87 34.38
N CYS A 9 61.60 -7.03 35.12
CA CYS A 9 60.17 -7.17 35.35
C CYS A 9 59.39 -6.81 34.10
N LEU A 10 58.66 -7.78 33.57
CA LEU A 10 57.64 -7.54 32.55
C LEU A 10 56.33 -7.14 33.24
N ALA A 11 55.91 -5.89 33.12
CA ALA A 11 54.59 -5.43 33.52
C ALA A 11 53.58 -5.74 32.41
N VAL A 12 52.68 -6.67 32.65
CA VAL A 12 51.54 -6.97 31.78
C VAL A 12 50.44 -5.96 32.10
N LEU A 13 50.23 -5.02 31.20
CA LEU A 13 49.05 -4.13 31.19
C LEU A 13 47.83 -4.89 30.62
N ALA A 14 46.97 -5.36 31.51
CA ALA A 14 45.66 -5.85 31.12
C ALA A 14 44.74 -4.68 30.78
N SER A 15 44.51 -4.43 29.49
CA SER A 15 43.49 -3.51 29.01
C SER A 15 42.14 -4.19 29.13
N ALA A 16 41.36 -3.81 30.13
CA ALA A 16 39.95 -4.16 30.22
C ALA A 16 39.17 -3.35 29.19
N ALA A 17 38.76 -3.99 28.10
CA ALA A 17 37.79 -3.45 27.20
C ALA A 17 36.43 -3.48 27.89
N ILE A 18 35.98 -2.32 28.35
CA ILE A 18 34.59 -2.12 28.77
C ILE A 18 33.77 -2.05 27.48
N GLY A 19 33.18 -3.18 27.10
CA GLY A 19 32.14 -3.22 26.10
C GLY A 19 30.89 -2.53 26.69
N VAL A 20 30.65 -1.31 26.26
CA VAL A 20 29.38 -0.67 26.54
C VAL A 20 28.35 -1.35 25.64
N SER A 21 27.60 -2.29 26.22
CA SER A 21 26.38 -2.79 25.65
C SER A 21 25.35 -1.67 25.74
N ALA A 22 25.22 -0.87 24.68
CA ALA A 22 24.12 0.04 24.50
C ALA A 22 22.96 -0.73 23.85
N SER A 23 22.29 -1.55 24.64
CA SER A 23 21.04 -2.16 24.25
C SER A 23 20.13 -2.31 25.48
N ALA A 24 18.89 -1.96 25.31
CA ALA A 24 17.78 -2.02 26.26
C ALA A 24 17.64 -0.83 27.24
N GLN A 25 17.41 0.37 26.71
CA GLN A 25 16.89 1.48 27.51
C GLN A 25 15.73 2.22 26.84
N ALA A 26 15.24 1.77 25.69
CA ALA A 26 14.12 2.40 24.99
C ALA A 26 12.73 1.99 25.53
N ALA A 27 12.61 0.85 26.24
CA ALA A 27 11.31 0.35 26.68
C ALA A 27 10.78 1.02 27.97
N ASP A 28 11.64 1.61 28.80
CA ASP A 28 11.23 2.16 30.10
C ASP A 28 10.61 3.57 30.04
N ASP A 29 10.70 4.29 28.92
CA ASP A 29 10.22 5.68 28.76
C ASP A 29 9.11 5.86 27.68
N CYS A 30 8.57 4.78 27.12
CA CYS A 30 7.51 4.89 26.10
C CYS A 30 6.16 5.18 26.75
N PRO A 31 5.54 6.38 26.52
CA PRO A 31 4.31 6.80 27.18
C PRO A 31 3.05 6.16 26.57
N LEU A 32 3.17 4.93 26.05
CA LEU A 32 2.06 4.16 25.53
C LEU A 32 1.39 3.33 26.64
N PRO A 33 0.04 3.16 26.57
CA PRO A 33 -0.63 2.24 27.49
C PRO A 33 -0.22 0.80 27.16
N GLY A 34 -0.15 -0.06 28.19
CA GLY A 34 0.18 -1.49 28.04
C GLY A 34 -0.80 -2.30 27.14
N ASN A 35 -1.88 -1.68 26.68
CA ASN A 35 -2.82 -2.26 25.72
C ASN A 35 -3.10 -1.23 24.60
N LEU A 36 -2.71 -1.57 23.38
CA LEU A 36 -2.90 -0.76 22.19
C LEU A 36 -3.98 -1.41 21.31
N ARG A 37 -4.99 -0.62 20.94
CA ARG A 37 -6.00 -1.01 19.97
C ARG A 37 -5.63 -0.43 18.61
N VAL A 38 -5.53 -1.28 17.59
CA VAL A 38 -5.27 -0.86 16.22
C VAL A 38 -6.53 -1.10 15.38
N VAL A 39 -7.24 -0.03 15.02
CA VAL A 39 -8.42 -0.13 14.15
C VAL A 39 -7.99 -0.04 12.69
N ILE A 40 -8.73 -0.71 11.81
CA ILE A 40 -8.47 -0.64 10.37
C ILE A 40 -9.71 -0.22 9.57
N GLY A 41 -9.47 0.43 8.43
CA GLY A 41 -10.52 0.90 7.50
C GLY A 41 -11.15 -0.21 6.66
N SER A 42 -11.16 -1.46 7.16
CA SER A 42 -11.76 -2.62 6.52
C SER A 42 -12.57 -3.42 7.52
N THR A 43 -13.64 -4.06 7.08
CA THR A 43 -14.40 -5.04 7.88
C THR A 43 -13.95 -6.49 7.60
N SER A 44 -13.08 -6.69 6.60
CA SER A 44 -12.57 -8.01 6.20
C SER A 44 -11.31 -8.36 6.97
N THR A 45 -11.27 -9.53 7.58
CA THR A 45 -10.08 -10.11 8.20
C THR A 45 -9.23 -10.97 7.25
N GLY A 46 -9.69 -11.15 6.00
CA GLY A 46 -8.95 -11.85 4.95
C GLY A 46 -8.37 -10.93 3.87
N GLY A 47 -8.58 -9.61 3.99
CA GLY A 47 -8.06 -8.63 3.03
C GLY A 47 -6.65 -8.15 3.36
N ASP A 48 -6.02 -7.52 2.38
CA ASP A 48 -4.65 -7.00 2.47
C ASP A 48 -4.44 -6.01 3.63
N THR A 49 -5.41 -5.13 3.91
CA THR A 49 -5.32 -4.19 5.04
C THR A 49 -5.19 -4.92 6.37
N TYR A 50 -5.95 -6.00 6.58
CA TYR A 50 -5.83 -6.79 7.81
C TYR A 50 -4.51 -7.56 7.86
N GLN A 51 -4.08 -8.15 6.75
CA GLN A 51 -2.84 -8.92 6.68
C GLN A 51 -1.62 -8.05 7.01
N VAL A 52 -1.47 -6.89 6.34
CA VAL A 52 -0.39 -5.95 6.63
C VAL A 52 -0.45 -5.48 8.08
N SER A 53 -1.64 -5.09 8.55
CA SER A 53 -1.80 -4.58 9.92
C SER A 53 -1.43 -5.63 10.96
N SER A 54 -1.81 -6.90 10.77
CA SER A 54 -1.48 -7.96 11.72
C SER A 54 0.03 -8.20 11.79
N MET A 55 0.71 -8.34 10.64
CA MET A 55 2.15 -8.54 10.60
C MET A 55 2.92 -7.41 11.29
N VAL A 56 2.56 -6.16 11.01
CA VAL A 56 3.23 -5.00 11.59
C VAL A 56 2.94 -4.85 13.08
N VAL A 57 1.67 -5.04 13.48
CA VAL A 57 1.24 -4.87 14.86
C VAL A 57 1.81 -5.96 15.78
N ASP A 58 1.94 -7.19 15.28
CA ASP A 58 2.54 -8.29 16.06
C ASP A 58 4.01 -7.98 16.38
N GLN A 59 4.80 -7.51 15.39
CA GLN A 59 6.20 -7.14 15.58
C GLN A 59 6.37 -5.87 16.45
N LEU A 60 5.51 -4.87 16.24
CA LEU A 60 5.50 -3.65 17.05
C LEU A 60 5.16 -3.95 18.52
N ALA A 61 4.19 -4.84 18.76
CA ALA A 61 3.79 -5.25 20.12
C ALA A 61 4.93 -5.99 20.84
N GLU A 62 5.66 -6.85 20.14
CA GLU A 62 6.84 -7.52 20.66
C GLU A 62 7.96 -6.53 20.98
N GLN A 63 8.26 -5.60 20.08
CA GLN A 63 9.30 -4.58 20.25
C GLN A 63 9.03 -3.66 21.46
N LEU A 64 7.77 -3.32 21.70
CA LEU A 64 7.34 -2.41 22.77
C LEU A 64 6.98 -3.14 24.09
N ASP A 65 6.98 -4.46 24.13
CA ASP A 65 6.49 -5.28 25.25
C ASP A 65 5.07 -4.88 25.72
N ILE A 66 4.15 -4.69 24.77
CA ILE A 66 2.75 -4.33 25.03
C ILE A 66 1.78 -5.35 24.40
N ASN A 67 0.52 -5.32 24.87
CA ASN A 67 -0.53 -6.04 24.17
C ASN A 67 -1.12 -5.17 23.08
N ALA A 68 -1.13 -5.64 21.83
CA ALA A 68 -1.79 -4.96 20.74
C ALA A 68 -2.82 -5.86 20.05
N LYS A 69 -3.87 -5.25 19.51
CA LYS A 69 -4.93 -5.98 18.82
C LYS A 69 -5.44 -5.20 17.60
N VAL A 70 -5.49 -5.90 16.45
CA VAL A 70 -6.10 -5.38 15.23
C VAL A 70 -7.61 -5.64 15.23
N ASP A 71 -8.40 -4.58 15.09
CA ASP A 71 -9.86 -4.62 15.00
C ASP A 71 -10.32 -4.16 13.61
N ALA A 72 -10.94 -5.07 12.85
CA ALA A 72 -11.51 -4.82 11.53
C ALA A 72 -12.91 -4.19 11.63
N VAL A 73 -12.94 -2.89 11.94
CA VAL A 73 -14.21 -2.16 12.23
C VAL A 73 -14.80 -1.44 11.03
N GLY A 74 -14.01 -1.27 9.96
CA GLY A 74 -14.41 -0.50 8.78
C GLY A 74 -14.13 0.99 8.91
N VAL A 75 -14.34 1.72 7.82
CA VAL A 75 -13.87 3.11 7.65
C VAL A 75 -14.48 4.07 8.66
N MET A 76 -15.78 4.25 8.66
CA MET A 76 -16.44 5.24 9.54
C MET A 76 -16.25 4.92 11.03
N PRO A 77 -16.49 3.67 11.50
CA PRO A 77 -16.22 3.34 12.90
C PRO A 77 -14.73 3.47 13.27
N GLY A 78 -13.80 3.21 12.33
CA GLY A 78 -12.37 3.38 12.53
C GLY A 78 -12.00 4.84 12.80
N PHE A 79 -12.40 5.75 11.93
CA PHE A 79 -12.16 7.19 12.13
C PHE A 79 -12.81 7.70 13.42
N GLN A 80 -14.04 7.28 13.73
CA GLN A 80 -14.71 7.67 14.97
C GLN A 80 -14.00 7.13 16.22
N ALA A 81 -13.46 5.92 16.18
CA ALA A 81 -12.68 5.36 17.28
C ALA A 81 -11.39 6.15 17.48
N LEU A 82 -10.70 6.49 16.38
CA LEU A 82 -9.48 7.29 16.41
C LEU A 82 -9.75 8.71 16.96
N GLU A 83 -10.80 9.41 16.53
CA GLU A 83 -11.17 10.75 17.01
C GLU A 83 -11.44 10.80 18.53
N ARG A 84 -11.92 9.70 19.11
CA ARG A 84 -12.20 9.60 20.55
C ARG A 84 -10.98 9.26 21.39
N SER A 85 -9.91 8.77 20.79
CA SER A 85 -8.73 8.25 21.49
C SER A 85 -7.64 9.30 21.68
N ARG A 86 -7.87 10.25 22.57
CA ARG A 86 -6.93 11.35 22.84
C ARG A 86 -5.66 10.92 23.58
N HIS A 87 -5.67 9.78 24.25
CA HIS A 87 -4.57 9.28 25.08
C HIS A 87 -3.72 8.19 24.41
N GLY A 88 -3.83 8.03 23.09
CA GLY A 88 -2.97 7.09 22.35
C GLY A 88 -3.25 5.62 22.53
N ASN A 89 -4.35 5.23 23.20
CA ASN A 89 -4.74 3.83 23.35
C ASN A 89 -5.41 3.21 22.11
N THR A 90 -5.70 4.02 21.10
CA THR A 90 -6.20 3.57 19.81
C THR A 90 -5.49 4.33 18.71
N ILE A 91 -4.89 3.60 17.78
CA ILE A 91 -4.32 4.11 16.52
C ILE A 91 -5.06 3.47 15.35
N MET A 92 -4.86 3.98 14.14
CA MET A 92 -5.47 3.41 12.95
C MET A 92 -4.40 3.06 11.91
N ILE A 93 -4.50 1.89 11.31
CA ILE A 93 -3.78 1.56 10.08
C ILE A 93 -4.77 1.61 8.93
N PHE A 94 -4.42 2.39 7.92
CA PHE A 94 -5.18 2.45 6.69
C PHE A 94 -4.24 2.64 5.49
N HIS A 95 -4.76 3.00 4.35
CA HIS A 95 -4.03 3.19 3.10
C HIS A 95 -4.60 4.40 2.34
N ASP A 96 -4.09 4.67 1.14
CA ASP A 96 -4.52 5.77 0.25
C ASP A 96 -6.04 5.92 0.12
N GLY A 97 -6.81 4.85 0.29
CA GLY A 97 -8.28 4.92 0.31
C GLY A 97 -8.82 5.91 1.34
N SER A 98 -8.07 6.22 2.40
CA SER A 98 -8.48 7.17 3.44
C SER A 98 -8.66 8.59 2.91
N TYR A 99 -7.71 9.11 2.11
CA TYR A 99 -7.80 10.43 1.51
C TYR A 99 -8.48 10.43 0.13
N LEU A 100 -8.35 9.36 -0.65
CA LEU A 100 -9.07 9.22 -1.92
C LEU A 100 -10.58 9.28 -1.71
N GLY A 101 -11.11 8.61 -0.68
CA GLY A 101 -12.53 8.70 -0.34
C GLY A 101 -12.99 10.13 -0.08
N HIS A 102 -12.15 10.95 0.59
CA HIS A 102 -12.39 12.38 0.78
C HIS A 102 -12.39 13.13 -0.55
N LEU A 103 -11.38 12.93 -1.42
CA LEU A 103 -11.27 13.59 -2.73
C LEU A 103 -12.46 13.27 -3.65
N TYR A 104 -12.97 12.05 -3.60
CA TYR A 104 -14.18 11.65 -4.32
C TYR A 104 -15.49 12.13 -3.67
N GLY A 105 -15.44 12.68 -2.46
CA GLY A 105 -16.60 13.18 -1.72
C GLY A 105 -17.46 12.07 -1.11
N VAL A 106 -16.86 10.94 -0.79
CA VAL A 106 -17.56 9.82 -0.14
C VAL A 106 -17.89 10.17 1.30
N ASN A 107 -19.15 10.00 1.68
CA ASN A 107 -19.60 10.28 3.05
C ASN A 107 -18.81 9.44 4.08
N GLY A 108 -18.37 10.10 5.15
CA GLY A 108 -17.65 9.44 6.25
C GLY A 108 -16.13 9.38 6.08
N TYR A 109 -15.61 9.93 4.99
CA TYR A 109 -14.17 10.11 4.80
C TYR A 109 -13.77 11.55 5.12
N PRO A 110 -13.11 11.80 6.26
CA PRO A 110 -12.60 13.13 6.60
C PRO A 110 -11.38 13.47 5.76
N ASP A 111 -11.04 14.75 5.69
CA ASP A 111 -9.70 15.15 5.30
C ASP A 111 -8.71 14.74 6.41
N ILE A 112 -7.94 13.68 6.13
CA ILE A 112 -7.05 13.07 7.12
C ILE A 112 -5.89 13.98 7.49
N PHE A 113 -5.39 14.79 6.55
CA PHE A 113 -4.25 15.69 6.78
C PHE A 113 -4.59 16.85 7.70
N SER A 114 -5.84 17.29 7.70
CA SER A 114 -6.31 18.34 8.63
C SER A 114 -6.77 17.78 9.98
N LYS A 115 -7.30 16.56 10.02
CA LYS A 115 -7.96 16.00 11.21
C LYS A 115 -7.09 15.13 12.09
N PHE A 116 -6.07 14.48 11.53
CA PHE A 116 -5.23 13.51 12.23
C PHE A 116 -3.76 13.86 12.07
N VAL A 117 -2.90 13.19 12.82
CA VAL A 117 -1.48 13.10 12.49
C VAL A 117 -1.32 11.90 11.57
N VAL A 118 -0.79 12.16 10.37
CA VAL A 118 -0.39 11.11 9.43
C VAL A 118 0.93 10.55 9.92
N GLY A 119 0.92 9.31 10.32
CA GLY A 119 2.06 8.59 10.88
C GLY A 119 2.91 7.89 9.81
N PRO A 120 3.81 6.98 10.23
CA PRO A 120 4.76 6.35 9.33
C PRO A 120 4.05 5.49 8.26
N THR A 121 4.67 5.40 7.08
CA THR A 121 4.34 4.34 6.13
C THR A 121 4.90 3.01 6.61
N ILE A 122 4.28 1.92 6.21
CA ILE A 122 4.67 0.57 6.67
C ILE A 122 4.85 -0.43 5.54
N ALA A 123 4.06 -0.34 4.48
CA ALA A 123 4.15 -1.27 3.36
C ALA A 123 3.46 -0.72 2.12
N ILE A 124 3.84 -1.25 0.97
CA ILE A 124 3.19 -1.00 -0.31
C ILE A 124 2.54 -2.30 -0.81
N ASN A 125 1.26 -2.23 -1.20
CA ASN A 125 0.69 -3.23 -2.10
C ASN A 125 0.90 -2.72 -3.54
N PRO A 126 1.60 -3.48 -4.41
CA PRO A 126 2.01 -3.03 -5.74
C PRO A 126 0.82 -2.78 -6.67
N GLY A 127 0.24 -1.61 -6.59
CA GLY A 127 -0.78 -1.09 -7.50
C GLY A 127 -2.08 -1.89 -7.57
N ASN A 128 -2.84 -1.60 -8.63
CA ASN A 128 -3.99 -2.38 -9.06
C ASN A 128 -3.71 -2.97 -10.44
N ALA A 129 -3.98 -4.26 -10.61
CA ALA A 129 -3.99 -4.90 -11.93
C ALA A 129 -5.31 -4.63 -12.63
N TYR A 130 -5.26 -4.32 -13.93
CA TYR A 130 -6.39 -4.29 -14.84
C TYR A 130 -6.38 -5.55 -15.68
N LEU A 131 -7.51 -6.23 -15.74
CA LEU A 131 -7.64 -7.53 -16.37
C LEU A 131 -8.84 -7.58 -17.32
N VAL A 132 -8.66 -8.36 -18.37
CA VAL A 132 -9.70 -8.69 -19.34
C VAL A 132 -9.80 -10.22 -19.48
N PRO A 133 -10.91 -10.78 -20.00
CA PRO A 133 -10.95 -12.22 -20.38
C PRO A 133 -9.83 -12.57 -21.35
N LYS A 134 -9.24 -13.76 -21.27
CA LYS A 134 -8.26 -14.21 -22.28
C LYS A 134 -8.82 -14.25 -23.71
N SER A 135 -10.13 -14.40 -23.85
CA SER A 135 -10.86 -14.35 -25.13
C SER A 135 -11.13 -12.91 -25.64
N SER A 136 -10.85 -11.88 -24.82
CA SER A 136 -11.05 -10.47 -25.16
C SER A 136 -10.21 -10.06 -26.40
N PRO A 137 -10.73 -9.18 -27.27
CA PRO A 137 -9.93 -8.57 -28.34
C PRO A 137 -8.83 -7.63 -27.79
N TYR A 138 -8.96 -7.14 -26.56
CA TYR A 138 -7.99 -6.24 -25.94
C TYR A 138 -6.78 -7.03 -25.44
N GLN A 139 -5.58 -6.67 -25.93
CA GLN A 139 -4.31 -7.27 -25.53
C GLN A 139 -3.51 -6.33 -24.60
N SER A 140 -3.81 -5.04 -24.65
CA SER A 140 -3.13 -3.99 -23.90
C SER A 140 -4.12 -2.91 -23.45
N MET A 141 -3.66 -2.00 -22.58
CA MET A 141 -4.45 -0.82 -22.21
C MET A 141 -4.61 0.15 -23.38
N SER A 142 -3.64 0.21 -24.29
CA SER A 142 -3.74 1.02 -25.52
C SER A 142 -4.91 0.59 -26.40
N ASP A 143 -5.17 -0.72 -26.53
CA ASP A 143 -6.33 -1.20 -27.31
C ASP A 143 -7.66 -0.74 -26.71
N ILE A 144 -7.73 -0.65 -25.38
CA ILE A 144 -8.91 -0.17 -24.66
C ILE A 144 -9.11 1.33 -24.88
N ILE A 145 -8.03 2.11 -24.81
CA ILE A 145 -8.05 3.56 -25.06
C ILE A 145 -8.47 3.86 -26.51
N GLU A 146 -7.89 3.15 -27.49
CA GLU A 146 -8.22 3.28 -28.91
C GLU A 146 -9.69 2.90 -29.18
N ALA A 147 -10.15 1.77 -28.65
CA ALA A 147 -11.54 1.35 -28.80
C ALA A 147 -12.54 2.39 -28.27
N ALA A 148 -12.24 3.01 -27.13
CA ALA A 148 -13.05 4.10 -26.59
C ALA A 148 -12.98 5.35 -27.48
N GLY A 149 -11.80 5.67 -28.02
CA GLY A 149 -11.59 6.75 -29.02
C GLY A 149 -12.41 6.54 -30.27
N ASP A 150 -12.51 5.32 -30.76
CA ASP A 150 -13.32 4.93 -31.92
C ASP A 150 -14.84 4.89 -31.64
N GLY A 151 -15.26 5.17 -30.41
CA GLY A 151 -16.66 5.30 -30.02
C GLY A 151 -17.26 4.01 -29.43
N LYS A 152 -16.46 2.97 -29.19
CA LYS A 152 -16.93 1.76 -28.53
C LYS A 152 -17.03 2.01 -27.03
N GLN A 153 -18.17 1.65 -26.44
CA GLN A 153 -18.31 1.65 -24.99
C GLN A 153 -17.51 0.49 -24.38
N VAL A 154 -16.63 0.81 -23.45
CA VAL A 154 -15.87 -0.16 -22.65
C VAL A 154 -16.34 -0.07 -21.21
N LYS A 155 -16.90 -1.16 -20.69
CA LYS A 155 -17.41 -1.26 -19.33
C LYS A 155 -16.33 -1.75 -18.37
N VAL A 156 -16.04 -0.97 -17.35
CA VAL A 156 -15.03 -1.26 -16.34
C VAL A 156 -15.71 -1.42 -14.98
N ALA A 157 -15.59 -2.59 -14.36
CA ALA A 157 -16.11 -2.81 -13.02
C ALA A 157 -15.16 -2.20 -11.99
N ILE A 158 -15.68 -1.32 -11.13
CA ILE A 158 -14.93 -0.61 -10.08
C ILE A 158 -15.65 -0.65 -8.74
N GLN A 159 -14.90 -0.43 -7.67
CA GLN A 159 -15.42 -0.03 -6.36
C GLN A 159 -15.24 1.49 -6.26
N PRO A 160 -16.34 2.28 -6.22
CA PRO A 160 -16.24 3.73 -6.25
C PRO A 160 -15.67 4.31 -4.96
N GLY A 161 -15.05 5.49 -5.10
CA GLY A 161 -14.60 6.31 -3.97
C GLY A 161 -13.28 5.90 -3.35
N GLY A 162 -12.40 5.21 -4.09
CA GLY A 162 -11.12 4.81 -3.51
C GLY A 162 -10.10 4.29 -4.52
N VAL A 163 -9.23 3.41 -4.04
CA VAL A 163 -8.10 2.86 -4.81
C VAL A 163 -8.49 2.13 -6.10
N SER A 164 -9.71 1.60 -6.16
CA SER A 164 -10.23 0.98 -7.40
C SER A 164 -10.63 2.02 -8.44
N GLU A 165 -11.05 3.21 -8.01
CA GLU A 165 -11.54 4.26 -8.91
C GLU A 165 -10.42 5.13 -9.47
N ILE A 166 -9.31 5.34 -8.75
CA ILE A 166 -8.26 6.27 -9.20
C ILE A 166 -7.63 5.87 -10.55
N GLY A 167 -7.34 4.60 -10.77
CA GLY A 167 -6.85 4.12 -12.06
C GLY A 167 -7.91 4.17 -13.16
N PHE A 168 -9.20 3.98 -12.83
CA PHE A 168 -10.31 4.20 -13.76
C PHE A 168 -10.41 5.69 -14.17
N THR A 169 -10.23 6.59 -13.20
CA THR A 169 -10.16 8.04 -13.43
C THR A 169 -9.00 8.38 -14.38
N ALA A 170 -7.81 7.80 -14.15
CA ALA A 170 -6.67 7.97 -15.04
C ALA A 170 -6.93 7.44 -16.45
N LEU A 171 -7.58 6.28 -16.60
CA LEU A 171 -7.96 5.73 -17.90
C LEU A 171 -8.92 6.66 -18.66
N LYS A 172 -9.94 7.21 -17.99
CA LYS A 172 -10.83 8.20 -18.61
C LYS A 172 -10.08 9.45 -19.04
N ASN A 173 -9.15 9.93 -18.21
CA ASN A 173 -8.32 11.09 -18.54
C ASN A 173 -7.44 10.81 -19.76
N ALA A 174 -6.82 9.64 -19.86
CA ALA A 174 -6.02 9.24 -21.01
C ALA A 174 -6.85 9.24 -22.32
N VAL A 175 -8.09 8.73 -22.28
CA VAL A 175 -9.01 8.80 -23.43
C VAL A 175 -9.34 10.25 -23.74
N ARG A 176 -9.63 11.11 -22.76
CA ARG A 176 -9.92 12.54 -22.99
C ARG A 176 -8.75 13.26 -23.66
N MET A 177 -7.52 12.97 -23.24
CA MET A 177 -6.30 13.58 -23.79
C MET A 177 -6.06 13.17 -25.24
N GLN A 178 -6.19 11.88 -25.55
CA GLN A 178 -5.90 11.34 -26.88
C GLN A 178 -7.07 11.50 -27.85
N TYR A 179 -8.31 11.44 -27.35
CA TYR A 179 -9.56 11.48 -28.11
C TYR A 179 -10.58 12.40 -27.41
N PRO A 180 -10.42 13.73 -27.47
CA PRO A 180 -11.26 14.68 -26.74
C PRO A 180 -12.76 14.46 -26.98
N GLY A 181 -13.54 14.39 -25.89
CA GLY A 181 -14.99 14.14 -25.92
C GLY A 181 -15.38 12.66 -26.01
N LYS A 182 -14.42 11.72 -25.97
CA LYS A 182 -14.67 10.27 -26.01
C LYS A 182 -14.53 9.58 -24.67
N GLU A 183 -14.12 10.27 -23.63
CA GLU A 183 -13.95 9.74 -22.28
C GLU A 183 -15.24 9.15 -21.67
N SER A 184 -16.41 9.57 -22.15
CA SER A 184 -17.70 9.00 -21.77
C SER A 184 -17.90 7.55 -22.25
N ASN A 185 -17.11 7.08 -23.21
CA ASN A 185 -17.13 5.71 -23.68
C ASN A 185 -16.47 4.74 -22.69
N ILE A 186 -15.68 5.21 -21.74
CA ILE A 186 -15.23 4.43 -20.58
C ILE A 186 -16.32 4.51 -19.51
N VAL A 187 -17.04 3.41 -19.31
CA VAL A 187 -18.24 3.34 -18.49
C VAL A 187 -17.98 2.57 -17.19
N ALA A 188 -18.18 3.23 -16.04
CA ALA A 188 -18.09 2.56 -14.76
C ALA A 188 -19.28 1.63 -14.49
N VAL A 189 -18.99 0.42 -14.04
CA VAL A 189 -19.97 -0.50 -13.44
C VAL A 189 -19.63 -0.65 -11.96
N ASN A 190 -20.41 -0.04 -11.09
CA ASN A 190 -20.14 0.00 -9.67
C ASN A 190 -20.42 -1.35 -9.00
N THR A 191 -19.49 -1.81 -8.16
CA THR A 191 -19.56 -3.07 -7.43
C THR A 191 -19.22 -2.86 -5.95
N GLY A 192 -19.58 -3.82 -5.10
CA GLY A 192 -19.28 -3.80 -3.66
C GLY A 192 -17.99 -4.54 -3.28
N SER A 193 -17.53 -5.46 -4.13
CA SER A 193 -16.39 -6.34 -3.79
C SER A 193 -15.57 -6.77 -5.01
N GLN A 194 -14.39 -7.36 -4.76
CA GLN A 194 -13.59 -8.00 -5.82
C GLN A 194 -14.31 -9.20 -6.43
N ALA A 195 -15.02 -9.98 -5.60
CA ALA A 195 -15.76 -11.14 -6.07
C ALA A 195 -16.88 -10.74 -7.05
N ASP A 196 -17.57 -9.62 -6.80
CA ASP A 196 -18.60 -9.11 -7.71
C ASP A 196 -17.98 -8.68 -9.05
N LYS A 197 -16.83 -8.01 -9.04
CA LYS A 197 -16.11 -7.64 -10.28
C LYS A 197 -15.74 -8.87 -11.09
N ASN A 198 -15.17 -9.87 -10.45
CA ASN A 198 -14.79 -11.12 -11.11
C ASN A 198 -16.01 -11.82 -11.72
N GLN A 199 -17.13 -11.89 -10.99
CA GLN A 199 -18.36 -12.50 -11.49
C GLN A 199 -18.90 -11.75 -12.72
N LEU A 200 -18.94 -10.42 -12.67
CA LEU A 200 -19.38 -9.61 -13.82
C LEU A 200 -18.52 -9.83 -15.07
N LEU A 201 -17.20 -10.05 -14.89
CA LEU A 201 -16.30 -10.36 -16.01
C LEU A 201 -16.55 -11.77 -16.57
N PHE A 202 -16.73 -12.78 -15.70
CA PHE A 202 -17.05 -14.15 -16.09
C PHE A 202 -18.37 -14.27 -16.85
N ASP A 203 -19.35 -13.43 -16.46
CA ASP A 203 -20.65 -13.38 -17.11
C ASP A 203 -20.67 -12.54 -18.40
N GLY A 204 -19.55 -11.91 -18.77
CA GLY A 204 -19.44 -11.02 -19.91
C GLY A 204 -20.26 -9.72 -19.76
N ALA A 205 -20.62 -9.34 -18.55
CA ALA A 205 -21.36 -8.12 -18.26
C ALA A 205 -20.49 -6.86 -18.29
N VAL A 206 -19.19 -7.02 -18.10
CA VAL A 206 -18.16 -5.98 -18.21
C VAL A 206 -17.01 -6.47 -19.07
N ASP A 207 -16.25 -5.52 -19.64
CA ASP A 207 -15.10 -5.80 -20.51
C ASP A 207 -13.79 -5.87 -19.70
N VAL A 208 -13.71 -5.11 -18.61
CA VAL A 208 -12.50 -4.90 -17.80
C VAL A 208 -12.85 -4.92 -16.32
N ILE A 209 -11.97 -5.49 -15.52
CA ILE A 209 -12.00 -5.34 -14.06
C ILE A 209 -10.66 -4.80 -13.55
N ASN A 210 -10.64 -4.34 -12.32
CA ASN A 210 -9.39 -4.09 -11.60
C ASN A 210 -9.38 -4.74 -10.22
N GLY A 211 -8.18 -4.91 -9.66
CA GLY A 211 -7.98 -5.47 -8.32
C GLY A 211 -6.50 -5.67 -8.01
N SER A 212 -6.19 -6.20 -6.81
CA SER A 212 -4.81 -6.55 -6.51
C SER A 212 -4.29 -7.68 -7.43
N VAL A 213 -2.99 -7.70 -7.68
CA VAL A 213 -2.34 -8.76 -8.45
C VAL A 213 -2.61 -10.12 -7.81
N GLN A 214 -2.38 -10.22 -6.48
CA GLN A 214 -2.54 -11.48 -5.73
C GLN A 214 -3.96 -12.08 -5.82
N ALA A 215 -4.98 -11.23 -5.77
CA ALA A 215 -6.38 -11.70 -5.81
C ALA A 215 -6.78 -12.28 -7.16
N ASN A 216 -6.09 -11.89 -8.23
CA ASN A 216 -6.48 -12.21 -9.61
C ASN A 216 -5.46 -13.07 -10.37
N GLU A 217 -4.24 -13.21 -9.85
CA GLU A 217 -3.16 -13.96 -10.48
C GLU A 217 -3.58 -15.37 -10.87
N GLN A 218 -4.25 -16.11 -9.98
CA GLN A 218 -4.73 -17.45 -10.23
C GLN A 218 -5.58 -17.60 -11.50
N TYR A 219 -6.32 -16.59 -11.90
CA TYR A 219 -7.14 -16.61 -13.11
C TYR A 219 -6.31 -16.39 -14.38
N THR A 220 -5.13 -15.82 -14.25
CA THR A 220 -4.22 -15.64 -15.39
C THR A 220 -3.48 -16.92 -15.77
N GLN A 221 -3.44 -17.90 -14.86
CA GLN A 221 -2.84 -19.21 -15.10
C GLN A 221 -3.80 -20.21 -15.78
N LEU A 222 -5.10 -19.92 -15.78
CA LEU A 222 -6.11 -20.79 -16.39
C LEU A 222 -5.92 -20.91 -17.92
N PRO A 223 -6.26 -22.06 -18.53
CA PRO A 223 -6.26 -22.24 -19.99
C PRO A 223 -7.15 -21.20 -20.69
N ALA A 224 -6.80 -20.81 -21.92
CA ALA A 224 -7.49 -19.75 -22.64
C ALA A 224 -8.96 -20.03 -22.97
N ASP A 225 -9.38 -21.27 -22.95
CA ASP A 225 -10.75 -21.73 -23.15
C ASP A 225 -11.57 -21.82 -21.84
N ASP A 226 -10.94 -21.61 -20.70
CA ASP A 226 -11.67 -21.51 -19.43
C ASP A 226 -12.41 -20.16 -19.36
N GLN A 227 -13.70 -20.21 -18.98
CA GLN A 227 -14.55 -19.02 -18.87
C GLN A 227 -14.01 -17.98 -17.87
N LYS A 228 -13.24 -18.43 -16.87
CA LYS A 228 -12.67 -17.58 -15.83
C LYS A 228 -11.26 -17.10 -16.16
N ALA A 229 -10.68 -17.53 -17.29
CA ALA A 229 -9.34 -17.17 -17.68
C ALA A 229 -9.23 -15.70 -17.99
N MET A 230 -8.30 -15.03 -17.33
CA MET A 230 -8.00 -13.60 -17.49
C MET A 230 -6.58 -13.38 -17.99
N ARG A 231 -6.32 -12.19 -18.49
CA ARG A 231 -4.97 -11.66 -18.71
C ARG A 231 -4.83 -10.28 -18.10
N PHE A 232 -3.63 -9.95 -17.63
CA PHE A 232 -3.27 -8.59 -17.29
C PHE A 232 -3.18 -7.76 -18.58
N VAL A 233 -3.60 -6.50 -18.52
CA VAL A 233 -3.40 -5.49 -19.56
C VAL A 233 -2.71 -4.26 -19.03
N TRP A 234 -2.72 -4.04 -17.71
CA TRP A 234 -2.04 -2.95 -17.03
C TRP A 234 -1.96 -3.24 -15.53
N ILE A 235 -0.85 -2.88 -14.92
CA ILE A 235 -0.65 -2.81 -13.48
C ILE A 235 -0.24 -1.37 -13.17
N THR A 236 -0.97 -0.69 -12.30
CA THR A 236 -0.75 0.73 -12.01
C THR A 236 0.54 1.00 -11.25
N ALA A 237 1.17 -0.03 -10.67
CA ALA A 237 2.39 0.10 -9.88
C ALA A 237 3.54 0.75 -10.66
N ARG A 238 4.44 1.41 -9.94
CA ARG A 238 5.72 1.83 -10.48
C ARG A 238 6.61 0.62 -10.78
N GLU A 239 7.39 0.69 -11.84
CA GLU A 239 8.37 -0.36 -12.20
C GLU A 239 9.26 -0.73 -10.99
N LYS A 240 9.82 0.28 -10.30
CA LYS A 240 10.67 0.09 -9.12
C LYS A 240 9.96 -0.66 -7.98
N THR A 241 8.64 -0.55 -7.87
CA THR A 241 7.85 -1.25 -6.85
C THR A 241 7.72 -2.73 -7.22
N ILE A 242 7.36 -3.05 -8.46
CA ILE A 242 7.30 -4.44 -8.93
C ILE A 242 8.70 -5.10 -8.86
N ALA A 243 9.76 -4.37 -9.20
CA ALA A 243 11.14 -4.90 -9.13
C ALA A 243 11.57 -5.36 -7.72
N GLN A 244 10.91 -4.86 -6.67
CA GLN A 244 11.17 -5.22 -5.28
C GLN A 244 10.27 -6.35 -4.74
N THR A 245 9.25 -6.79 -5.50
CA THR A 245 8.36 -7.87 -5.06
C THR A 245 9.09 -9.21 -4.98
N ASN A 246 8.65 -10.06 -4.06
CA ASN A 246 9.16 -11.43 -3.95
C ASN A 246 8.34 -12.37 -4.83
N GLU A 247 9.01 -13.22 -5.60
CA GLU A 247 8.36 -14.20 -6.48
C GLU A 247 7.53 -15.24 -5.72
N GLU A 248 7.91 -15.57 -4.49
CA GLU A 248 7.11 -16.46 -3.63
C GLU A 248 5.69 -15.93 -3.37
N GLY A 249 5.52 -14.59 -3.36
CA GLY A 249 4.23 -13.93 -3.16
C GLY A 249 3.39 -13.76 -4.43
N MET A 250 3.91 -14.17 -5.60
CA MET A 250 3.29 -13.95 -6.91
C MET A 250 2.59 -15.18 -7.52
N GLY A 251 2.51 -16.27 -6.78
CA GLY A 251 2.01 -17.53 -7.32
C GLY A 251 2.92 -18.08 -8.44
N ASP A 252 2.35 -18.38 -9.59
CA ASP A 252 3.10 -18.91 -10.75
C ASP A 252 3.56 -17.82 -11.73
N THR A 253 3.24 -16.53 -11.45
CA THR A 253 3.64 -15.40 -12.31
C THR A 253 4.98 -14.84 -11.87
N THR A 254 5.94 -14.72 -12.78
CA THR A 254 7.26 -14.17 -12.46
C THR A 254 7.25 -12.64 -12.40
N ARG A 255 8.24 -12.07 -11.72
CA ARG A 255 8.47 -10.61 -11.69
C ARG A 255 8.66 -10.03 -13.10
N GLU A 256 9.42 -10.70 -13.96
CA GLU A 256 9.61 -10.28 -15.36
C GLU A 256 8.30 -10.23 -16.14
N GLN A 257 7.40 -11.17 -15.90
CA GLN A 257 6.07 -11.13 -16.52
C GLN A 257 5.25 -9.95 -16.03
N LEU A 258 5.26 -9.64 -14.73
CA LEU A 258 4.55 -8.48 -14.19
C LEU A 258 5.11 -7.16 -14.70
N LEU A 259 6.42 -7.04 -14.86
CA LEU A 259 7.08 -5.83 -15.39
C LEU A 259 6.63 -5.47 -16.81
N GLN A 260 6.10 -6.41 -17.58
CA GLN A 260 5.55 -6.13 -18.91
C GLN A 260 4.25 -5.30 -18.86
N TYR A 261 3.58 -5.26 -17.72
CA TYR A 261 2.29 -4.59 -17.54
C TYR A 261 2.36 -3.28 -16.74
N VAL A 262 3.56 -2.80 -16.42
CA VAL A 262 3.76 -1.51 -15.76
C VAL A 262 4.39 -0.49 -16.72
N THR A 263 4.28 0.79 -16.41
CA THR A 263 4.99 1.86 -17.12
C THR A 263 6.52 1.59 -17.10
N PRO A 264 7.26 1.72 -18.24
CA PRO A 264 6.79 2.26 -19.52
C PRO A 264 6.18 1.24 -20.51
N ASN A 265 6.16 -0.06 -20.17
CA ASN A 265 5.71 -1.11 -21.09
C ASN A 265 4.19 -1.11 -21.29
N ALA A 266 3.43 -0.72 -20.27
CA ALA A 266 1.99 -0.47 -20.34
C ALA A 266 1.73 0.96 -19.87
N SER A 267 1.41 1.87 -20.78
CA SER A 267 1.27 3.29 -20.53
C SER A 267 -0.20 3.72 -20.46
N VAL A 268 -0.51 4.54 -19.45
CA VAL A 268 -1.77 5.31 -19.37
C VAL A 268 -1.38 6.76 -19.16
N PRO A 269 -1.42 7.60 -20.19
CA PRO A 269 -0.94 8.97 -20.13
C PRO A 269 -1.73 9.82 -19.14
N MET A 270 -1.00 10.65 -18.38
CA MET A 270 -1.55 11.62 -17.44
C MET A 270 -1.20 13.07 -17.81
N GLY A 271 -0.16 13.26 -18.62
CA GLY A 271 0.37 14.52 -19.12
C GLY A 271 1.16 14.31 -20.40
N GLU A 272 1.85 15.37 -20.92
CA GLU A 272 2.64 15.27 -22.18
C GLU A 272 3.76 14.23 -22.09
N ASP A 273 4.47 14.16 -20.94
CA ASP A 273 5.61 13.25 -20.71
C ASP A 273 5.43 12.45 -19.39
N GLN A 274 4.21 12.27 -18.96
CA GLN A 274 3.91 11.62 -17.68
C GLN A 274 2.84 10.55 -17.84
N ASP A 275 3.17 9.34 -17.40
CA ASP A 275 2.22 8.24 -17.26
C ASP A 275 1.70 8.13 -15.83
N PHE A 276 0.44 7.72 -15.71
CA PHE A 276 -0.15 7.45 -14.42
C PHE A 276 0.45 6.21 -13.77
N THR A 277 0.87 6.36 -12.53
CA THR A 277 1.23 5.25 -11.65
C THR A 277 0.53 5.39 -10.30
N PHE A 278 0.23 4.26 -9.69
CA PHE A 278 -0.36 4.20 -8.38
C PHE A 278 0.12 2.94 -7.64
N ASP A 279 0.77 3.14 -6.52
CA ASP A 279 1.04 2.11 -5.53
C ASP A 279 0.17 2.38 -4.30
N LYS A 280 -0.37 1.34 -3.69
CA LYS A 280 -1.19 1.49 -2.49
C LYS A 280 -0.31 1.43 -1.24
N GLU A 281 -0.03 2.58 -0.66
CA GLU A 281 0.70 2.71 0.59
C GLU A 281 -0.19 2.47 1.81
N PHE A 282 0.31 1.68 2.76
CA PHE A 282 -0.27 1.53 4.09
C PHE A 282 0.49 2.40 5.08
N PHE A 283 -0.23 3.06 5.97
CA PHE A 283 0.34 3.97 6.95
C PHE A 283 -0.51 4.06 8.21
N LEU A 284 0.10 4.59 9.26
CA LEU A 284 -0.56 4.84 10.53
C LEU A 284 -1.24 6.20 10.53
N LEU A 285 -2.32 6.29 11.32
CA LEU A 285 -2.98 7.55 11.65
C LEU A 285 -3.12 7.64 13.17
N TYR A 286 -2.85 8.81 13.72
CA TYR A 286 -2.97 9.10 15.14
C TYR A 286 -3.99 10.20 15.38
N ASN A 287 -4.60 10.19 16.58
CA ASN A 287 -5.41 11.31 17.03
C ASN A 287 -4.54 12.57 17.10
N LYS A 288 -5.08 13.73 16.71
CA LYS A 288 -4.33 15.01 16.69
C LYS A 288 -3.85 15.45 18.06
N ASP A 289 -4.55 15.03 19.14
CA ASP A 289 -4.24 15.35 20.52
C ASP A 289 -3.36 14.26 21.21
N MET A 290 -2.87 13.26 20.44
CA MET A 290 -1.96 12.24 20.98
C MET A 290 -0.63 12.86 21.38
N ASP A 291 -0.07 12.39 22.49
CA ASP A 291 1.22 12.85 22.98
C ASP A 291 2.31 12.64 21.91
N PRO A 292 3.03 13.68 21.49
CA PRO A 292 4.12 13.56 20.54
C PRO A 292 5.19 12.53 20.95
N ALA A 293 5.48 12.41 22.25
CA ALA A 293 6.44 11.42 22.75
C ALA A 293 5.95 9.97 22.51
N ALA A 294 4.64 9.74 22.52
CA ALA A 294 4.07 8.42 22.18
C ALA A 294 4.19 8.14 20.68
N ILE A 295 4.03 9.16 19.82
CA ILE A 295 4.26 9.03 18.37
C ILE A 295 5.73 8.73 18.09
N ASP A 296 6.65 9.49 18.67
CA ASP A 296 8.10 9.31 18.52
C ASP A 296 8.54 7.91 18.99
N CYS A 297 7.89 7.40 20.06
CA CYS A 297 8.14 6.04 20.54
C CYS A 297 7.72 4.98 19.51
N ILE A 298 6.54 5.10 18.92
CA ILE A 298 6.08 4.18 17.86
C ILE A 298 7.00 4.27 16.64
N ASP A 299 7.39 5.47 16.21
CA ASP A 299 8.32 5.66 15.09
C ASP A 299 9.66 4.98 15.35
N SER A 300 10.22 5.16 16.55
CA SER A 300 11.49 4.52 16.91
C SER A 300 11.37 2.99 16.96
N ALA A 301 10.30 2.46 17.55
CA ALA A 301 10.08 1.03 17.60
C ALA A 301 9.87 0.41 16.21
N LEU A 302 9.15 1.09 15.32
CA LEU A 302 9.00 0.65 13.93
C LEU A 302 10.33 0.74 13.16
N ALA A 303 11.14 1.78 13.38
CA ALA A 303 12.47 1.86 12.77
C ALA A 303 13.32 0.64 13.14
N ASP A 304 13.36 0.29 14.43
CA ASP A 304 14.09 -0.91 14.92
C ASP A 304 13.54 -2.20 14.28
N VAL A 305 12.21 -2.35 14.18
CA VAL A 305 11.57 -3.51 13.55
C VAL A 305 11.95 -3.60 12.07
N TYR A 306 12.05 -2.47 11.36
CA TYR A 306 12.44 -2.44 9.94
C TYR A 306 13.94 -2.52 9.71
N GLU A 307 14.79 -2.35 10.73
CA GLU A 307 16.21 -2.71 10.66
C GLU A 307 16.42 -4.24 10.64
N GLY A 308 15.46 -5.00 11.18
CA GLY A 308 15.43 -6.47 11.13
C GLY A 308 14.86 -7.02 9.82
N ASP A 309 15.15 -8.29 9.53
CA ASP A 309 14.70 -8.96 8.31
C ASP A 309 13.31 -9.62 8.48
N GLU A 310 12.86 -9.90 9.70
CA GLU A 310 11.69 -10.76 9.96
C GLU A 310 10.40 -10.20 9.38
N LEU A 311 10.04 -8.94 9.73
CA LEU A 311 8.86 -8.28 9.17
C LEU A 311 8.96 -8.10 7.66
N GLN A 312 10.16 -7.71 7.18
CA GLN A 312 10.38 -7.51 5.75
C GLN A 312 10.13 -8.78 4.95
N GLU A 313 10.61 -9.93 5.42
CA GLU A 313 10.39 -11.22 4.78
C GLU A 313 8.94 -11.68 4.86
N GLN A 314 8.24 -11.44 5.98
CA GLN A 314 6.81 -11.74 6.10
C GLN A 314 5.98 -10.92 5.09
N LEU A 315 6.25 -9.62 4.95
CA LEU A 315 5.60 -8.74 3.99
C LEU A 315 5.85 -9.21 2.54
N LYS A 316 7.10 -9.49 2.19
CA LYS A 316 7.48 -9.96 0.85
C LYS A 316 6.79 -11.27 0.46
N ARG A 317 6.73 -12.25 1.37
CA ARG A 317 6.02 -13.54 1.12
C ARG A 317 4.53 -13.35 0.86
N SER A 318 3.95 -12.25 1.30
CA SER A 318 2.56 -11.87 1.08
C SER A 318 2.38 -10.89 -0.09
N PHE A 319 3.39 -10.73 -0.94
CA PHE A 319 3.41 -9.82 -2.08
C PHE A 319 3.32 -8.33 -1.70
N PHE A 320 3.75 -7.96 -0.51
CA PHE A 320 3.92 -6.56 -0.13
C PHE A 320 5.38 -6.15 -0.26
N VAL A 321 5.61 -4.88 -0.56
CA VAL A 321 6.94 -4.27 -0.53
C VAL A 321 7.07 -3.53 0.81
N PRO A 322 8.06 -3.88 1.65
CA PRO A 322 8.35 -3.12 2.86
C PRO A 322 8.67 -1.67 2.50
N ASP A 323 8.00 -0.70 3.13
CA ASP A 323 8.23 0.72 2.88
C ASP A 323 8.00 1.50 4.18
N TYR A 324 9.07 1.68 4.94
CA TYR A 324 9.05 2.47 6.16
C TYR A 324 9.59 3.87 5.89
N LYS A 325 8.77 4.86 6.22
CA LYS A 325 9.15 6.28 6.36
C LYS A 325 8.64 6.77 7.71
N PRO A 326 9.46 7.44 8.51
CA PRO A 326 9.01 8.01 9.77
C PRO A 326 7.92 9.07 9.53
N THR A 327 7.15 9.37 10.59
CA THR A 327 5.96 10.24 10.55
C THR A 327 6.14 11.51 9.72
N GLN A 328 7.22 12.27 9.91
CA GLN A 328 7.40 13.55 9.21
C GLN A 328 7.62 13.36 7.69
N GLU A 329 8.40 12.36 7.30
CA GLU A 329 8.66 12.04 5.88
C GLU A 329 7.40 11.48 5.22
N ALA A 330 6.71 10.56 5.91
CA ALA A 330 5.48 9.95 5.45
C ALA A 330 4.37 10.98 5.21
N ALA A 331 4.18 11.92 6.14
CA ALA A 331 3.17 12.98 6.01
C ALA A 331 3.42 13.83 4.76
N SER A 332 4.66 14.30 4.55
CA SER A 332 5.02 15.12 3.38
C SER A 332 4.82 14.36 2.07
N TYR A 333 5.25 13.10 2.03
CA TYR A 333 5.12 12.22 0.86
C TYR A 333 3.65 11.96 0.51
N LEU A 334 2.82 11.67 1.51
CA LEU A 334 1.40 11.37 1.29
C LEU A 334 0.58 12.63 0.96
N GLU A 335 0.96 13.82 1.47
CA GLU A 335 0.35 15.10 1.06
C GLU A 335 0.64 15.41 -0.41
N GLU A 336 1.89 15.24 -0.87
CA GLU A 336 2.25 15.42 -2.28
C GLU A 336 1.43 14.47 -3.17
N LYS A 337 1.37 13.20 -2.80
CA LYS A 337 0.59 12.19 -3.50
C LYS A 337 -0.92 12.51 -3.54
N ASN A 338 -1.47 13.03 -2.44
CA ASN A 338 -2.85 13.49 -2.37
C ASN A 338 -3.13 14.66 -3.33
N ASP A 339 -2.22 15.62 -3.44
CA ASP A 339 -2.36 16.78 -4.31
C ASP A 339 -2.28 16.38 -5.80
N ASP A 340 -1.42 15.42 -6.15
CA ASP A 340 -1.36 14.84 -7.48
C ASP A 340 -2.70 14.21 -7.88
N TYR A 341 -3.27 13.37 -7.02
CA TYR A 341 -4.56 12.72 -7.31
C TYR A 341 -5.74 13.67 -7.29
N LYS A 342 -5.70 14.71 -6.44
CA LYS A 342 -6.69 15.78 -6.44
C LYS A 342 -6.74 16.48 -7.80
N THR A 343 -5.59 16.74 -8.42
CA THR A 343 -5.48 17.33 -9.75
C THR A 343 -6.16 16.43 -10.80
N ILE A 344 -5.81 15.16 -10.86
CA ILE A 344 -6.40 14.19 -11.81
C ILE A 344 -7.92 14.08 -11.64
N ILE A 345 -8.40 14.02 -10.39
CA ILE A 345 -9.83 13.91 -10.10
C ILE A 345 -10.58 15.18 -10.48
N SER A 346 -9.99 16.37 -10.24
CA SER A 346 -10.62 17.64 -10.58
C SER A 346 -10.72 17.86 -12.09
N ASP A 347 -9.70 17.46 -12.84
CA ASP A 347 -9.65 17.61 -14.31
C ASP A 347 -10.78 16.87 -15.04
N LEU A 348 -11.31 15.81 -14.45
CA LEU A 348 -12.46 15.08 -15.00
C LEU A 348 -13.83 15.63 -14.59
N LYS A 349 -13.87 16.43 -13.53
CA LYS A 349 -15.11 17.04 -13.02
C LYS A 349 -15.41 18.40 -13.68
N GLY A 350 -14.41 19.05 -14.27
CA GLY A 350 -14.52 20.33 -15.02
C GLY A 350 -14.92 20.12 -16.43
#